data_c0bd6edaf5045e4717b2485c84ce103d
#
_entry.id   c0bd6edaf5045e4717b2485c84ce103d
#
_cell.length_a   1.000
_cell.length_b   1.000
_cell.length_c   1.000
_cell.angle_alpha   90.00
_cell.angle_beta   90.00
_cell.angle_gamma   90.00
#
_symmetry.space_group_name_H-M   'P 1'
#
loop_
_entity.id
_entity.type
_entity.pdbx_description
1 polymer ?
#
loop_
_entity_poly.entity_id
_entity_poly.type
_entity_poly.pdbx_seq_one_letter_code
_entity_poly.pdbx_strand_id
1 'polypeptide(L)'
;DALCEKLNKKEIAAAILDVFTPEPIDKNSKLWHTPNLVITPHVSSDDNGNYVKMTLDLFVKNLKLFIENKELENQIDKNLGY
;
A
#
# COMPACT_ATOMS: atom_id res chain seq x y z
N ASP A 1 0.31 16.20 -3.78
CA ASP A 1 0.61 17.50 -4.39
C ASP A 1 2.08 17.88 -4.29
N ALA A 2 2.67 17.88 -3.10
CA ALA A 2 4.09 18.23 -2.91
C ALA A 2 5.06 17.39 -3.76
N LEU A 3 4.83 16.08 -3.89
CA LEU A 3 5.67 15.21 -4.72
C LEU A 3 5.67 15.64 -6.19
N CYS A 4 4.48 15.92 -6.75
CA CYS A 4 4.37 16.38 -8.14
C CYS A 4 5.13 17.70 -8.36
N GLU A 5 5.05 18.63 -7.41
CA GLU A 5 5.82 19.88 -7.49
C GLU A 5 7.32 19.64 -7.49
N LYS A 6 7.81 18.77 -6.60
CA LYS A 6 9.24 18.43 -6.49
C LYS A 6 9.77 17.74 -7.75
N LEU A 7 8.99 16.83 -8.33
CA LEU A 7 9.32 16.18 -9.59
C LEU A 7 9.35 17.19 -10.76
N ASN A 8 8.33 18.06 -10.86
CA ASN A 8 8.28 19.08 -11.90
C ASN A 8 9.46 20.09 -11.81
N LYS A 9 9.87 20.43 -10.59
CA LYS A 9 11.03 21.29 -10.34
C LYS A 9 12.37 20.58 -10.47
N LYS A 10 12.37 19.25 -10.74
CA LYS A 10 13.56 18.40 -10.78
C LYS A 10 14.36 18.37 -9.46
N GLU A 11 13.70 18.66 -8.34
CA GLU A 11 14.29 18.58 -7.02
C GLU A 11 14.35 17.11 -6.53
N ILE A 12 13.54 16.24 -7.15
CA ILE A 12 13.57 14.77 -7.01
C ILE A 12 13.76 14.21 -8.43
N ALA A 13 14.64 13.25 -8.59
CA ALA A 13 14.97 12.69 -9.90
C ALA A 13 13.82 11.83 -10.48
N ALA A 14 13.21 10.99 -9.66
CA ALA A 14 12.07 10.14 -10.03
C ALA A 14 11.33 9.66 -8.79
N ALA A 15 10.11 9.13 -8.97
CA ALA A 15 9.35 8.45 -7.93
C ALA A 15 8.58 7.26 -8.49
N ILE A 16 8.31 6.28 -7.62
CA ILE A 16 7.40 5.16 -7.90
C ILE A 16 6.32 5.19 -6.83
N LEU A 17 5.07 5.19 -7.23
CA LEU A 17 3.92 5.13 -6.32
C LEU A 17 3.06 3.91 -6.62
N ASP A 18 2.72 3.18 -5.58
CA ASP A 18 1.86 2.01 -5.64
C ASP A 18 0.52 2.20 -4.89
N VAL A 19 0.45 3.25 -4.07
CA VAL A 19 -0.73 3.58 -3.24
C VAL A 19 -1.11 5.04 -3.38
N PHE A 20 -2.41 5.35 -3.21
CA PHE A 20 -2.96 6.68 -3.49
C PHE A 20 -4.10 7.02 -2.52
N THR A 21 -4.42 8.30 -2.45
CA THR A 21 -5.60 8.78 -1.74
C THR A 21 -6.29 9.85 -2.59
N PRO A 22 -7.53 9.59 -3.08
CA PRO A 22 -8.29 8.33 -3.00
C PRO A 22 -7.79 7.23 -3.95
N GLU A 23 -8.18 5.99 -3.67
CA GLU A 23 -8.06 4.88 -4.61
C GLU A 23 -9.47 4.44 -5.07
N PRO A 24 -9.63 4.18 -6.38
CA PRO A 24 -8.66 4.35 -7.47
C PRO A 24 -8.33 5.82 -7.75
N ILE A 25 -7.18 6.06 -8.42
CA ILE A 25 -6.76 7.42 -8.81
C ILE A 25 -7.81 8.07 -9.72
N ASP A 26 -8.21 9.30 -9.40
CA ASP A 26 -9.10 10.06 -10.27
C ASP A 26 -8.50 10.21 -11.68
N LYS A 27 -9.35 10.07 -12.72
CA LYS A 27 -8.94 10.17 -14.11
C LYS A 27 -8.32 11.52 -14.50
N ASN A 28 -8.66 12.58 -13.76
CA ASN A 28 -8.14 13.92 -13.96
C ASN A 28 -6.96 14.24 -13.03
N SER A 29 -6.44 13.26 -12.29
CA SER A 29 -5.33 13.47 -11.37
C SER A 29 -4.09 13.95 -12.10
N LYS A 30 -3.43 14.97 -11.53
CA LYS A 30 -2.14 15.46 -12.03
C LYS A 30 -1.02 14.41 -11.98
N LEU A 31 -1.18 13.34 -11.20
CA LEU A 31 -0.23 12.23 -11.17
C LEU A 31 0.01 11.63 -12.55
N TRP A 32 -1.03 11.55 -13.40
CA TRP A 32 -0.94 11.00 -14.76
C TRP A 32 -0.01 11.78 -15.70
N HIS A 33 0.21 13.04 -15.40
CA HIS A 33 1.01 13.96 -16.23
C HIS A 33 2.30 14.44 -15.54
N THR A 34 2.59 13.91 -14.34
CA THR A 34 3.80 14.26 -13.61
C THR A 34 5.01 13.55 -14.22
N PRO A 35 6.07 14.27 -14.59
CA PRO A 35 7.24 13.66 -15.21
C PRO A 35 8.01 12.79 -14.22
N ASN A 36 8.67 11.74 -14.71
CA ASN A 36 9.48 10.81 -13.94
C ASN A 36 8.73 10.14 -12.78
N LEU A 37 7.41 9.99 -12.90
CA LEU A 37 6.56 9.27 -11.96
C LEU A 37 6.12 7.96 -12.61
N VAL A 38 6.44 6.84 -11.96
CA VAL A 38 5.92 5.51 -12.29
C VAL A 38 4.78 5.20 -11.33
N ILE A 39 3.68 4.69 -11.87
CA ILE A 39 2.48 4.33 -11.11
C ILE A 39 2.23 2.84 -11.30
N THR A 40 2.04 2.12 -10.19
CA THR A 40 1.59 0.73 -10.17
C THR A 40 0.26 0.61 -9.43
N PRO A 41 -0.63 -0.33 -9.78
CA PRO A 41 -2.00 -0.35 -9.28
C PRO A 41 -2.14 -1.11 -7.95
N HIS A 42 -1.41 -0.70 -6.92
CA HIS A 42 -1.42 -1.27 -5.57
C HIS A 42 -1.11 -2.78 -5.57
N VAL A 43 0.00 -3.14 -6.19
CA VAL A 43 0.41 -4.55 -6.39
C VAL A 43 1.81 -4.87 -5.84
N SER A 44 2.41 -3.97 -5.05
CA SER A 44 3.79 -4.14 -4.58
C SER A 44 3.98 -5.36 -3.67
N SER A 45 2.91 -5.85 -3.04
CA SER A 45 2.93 -7.09 -2.25
C SER A 45 2.41 -8.31 -3.01
N ASP A 46 2.03 -8.17 -4.28
CA ASP A 46 1.52 -9.27 -5.10
C ASP A 46 2.67 -10.17 -5.55
N ASP A 47 2.84 -11.26 -4.85
CA ASP A 47 3.77 -12.33 -5.18
C ASP A 47 2.96 -13.53 -5.70
N ASN A 48 3.10 -13.81 -6.98
CA ASN A 48 2.36 -14.82 -7.74
C ASN A 48 2.29 -16.25 -7.14
N GLY A 49 3.02 -16.54 -6.07
CA GLY A 49 3.02 -17.88 -5.45
C GLY A 49 2.74 -17.88 -3.96
N ASN A 50 3.08 -16.82 -3.25
CA ASN A 50 3.13 -16.84 -1.78
C ASN A 50 2.08 -15.97 -1.10
N TYR A 51 1.54 -14.94 -1.75
CA TYR A 51 0.62 -13.99 -1.14
C TYR A 51 -0.57 -14.68 -0.46
N VAL A 52 -1.29 -15.54 -1.20
CA VAL A 52 -2.47 -16.24 -0.65
C VAL A 52 -2.06 -17.18 0.48
N LYS A 53 -0.95 -17.91 0.29
CA LYS A 53 -0.44 -18.82 1.32
C LYS A 53 -0.09 -18.09 2.61
N MET A 54 0.68 -17.02 2.52
CA MET A 54 1.09 -16.22 3.69
C MET A 54 -0.13 -15.61 4.41
N THR A 55 -1.10 -15.12 3.65
CA THR A 55 -2.36 -14.58 4.20
C THR A 55 -3.14 -15.66 4.95
N LEU A 56 -3.27 -16.86 4.39
CA LEU A 56 -3.95 -17.97 5.04
C LEU A 56 -3.18 -18.46 6.28
N ASP A 57 -1.87 -18.55 6.23
CA ASP A 57 -1.04 -18.95 7.37
C ASP A 57 -1.22 -17.96 8.54
N LEU A 58 -1.18 -16.65 8.27
CA LEU A 58 -1.45 -15.62 9.27
C LEU A 58 -2.87 -15.69 9.82
N PHE A 59 -3.87 -15.90 8.93
CA PHE A 59 -5.27 -16.06 9.34
C PHE A 59 -5.45 -17.24 10.29
N VAL A 60 -4.92 -18.43 9.93
CA VAL A 60 -5.02 -19.64 10.78
C VAL A 60 -4.32 -19.44 12.12
N LYS A 61 -3.16 -18.76 12.12
CA LYS A 61 -2.45 -18.43 13.35
C LYS A 61 -3.28 -17.53 14.25
N ASN A 62 -3.81 -16.44 13.69
CA ASN A 62 -4.65 -15.49 14.41
C ASN A 62 -5.96 -16.12 14.90
N LEU A 63 -6.55 -17.04 14.14
CA LEU A 63 -7.73 -17.77 14.58
C LEU A 63 -7.44 -18.61 15.85
N LYS A 64 -6.28 -19.29 15.92
CA LYS A 64 -5.87 -20.02 17.11
C LYS A 64 -5.67 -19.07 18.31
N LEU A 65 -4.96 -17.97 18.10
CA LEU A 65 -4.75 -16.95 19.14
C LEU A 65 -6.08 -16.39 19.65
N PHE A 66 -7.02 -16.11 18.73
CA PHE A 66 -8.35 -15.61 19.07
C PHE A 66 -9.14 -16.61 19.94
N ILE A 67 -9.15 -17.90 19.59
CA ILE A 67 -9.82 -18.95 20.37
C ILE A 67 -9.20 -19.07 21.76
N GLU A 68 -7.89 -18.86 21.89
CA GLU A 68 -7.16 -18.89 23.15
C GLU A 68 -7.21 -17.59 23.95
N ASN A 69 -7.96 -16.57 23.48
CA ASN A 69 -8.02 -15.22 24.04
C ASN A 69 -6.63 -14.58 24.21
N LYS A 70 -5.74 -14.82 23.24
CA LYS A 70 -4.41 -14.22 23.15
C LYS A 70 -4.40 -13.03 22.20
N GLU A 71 -3.36 -12.20 22.32
CA GLU A 71 -3.13 -11.08 21.42
C GLU A 71 -2.89 -11.55 19.99
N LEU A 72 -3.50 -10.86 19.02
CA LEU A 72 -3.39 -11.19 17.61
C LEU A 72 -2.13 -10.58 17.00
N GLU A 73 -1.56 -11.24 16.00
CA GLU A 73 -0.46 -10.66 15.21
C GLU A 73 -0.99 -9.65 14.19
N ASN A 74 -0.21 -8.62 13.92
CA ASN A 74 -0.55 -7.55 12.97
C ASN A 74 -1.89 -6.87 13.27
N GLN A 75 -2.25 -6.73 14.54
CA GLN A 75 -3.47 -6.05 14.92
C GLN A 75 -3.35 -4.55 14.62
N ILE A 76 -4.30 -4.04 13.84
CA ILE A 76 -4.35 -2.63 13.49
C ILE A 76 -4.86 -1.81 14.68
N ASP A 77 -4.14 -0.76 15.06
CA ASP A 77 -4.65 0.26 15.96
C ASP A 77 -5.65 1.15 15.21
N LYS A 78 -6.92 1.10 15.62
CA LYS A 78 -8.01 1.84 14.96
C LYS A 78 -7.84 3.37 15.05
N ASN A 79 -7.08 3.87 16.02
CA ASN A 79 -6.84 5.31 16.17
C ASN A 79 -5.70 5.79 15.27
N LEU A 80 -4.73 4.93 15.01
CA LEU A 80 -3.59 5.23 14.14
C LEU A 80 -3.86 4.85 12.68
N GLY A 81 -4.73 3.88 12.42
CA GLY A 81 -5.08 3.40 11.07
C GLY A 81 -4.07 2.40 10.48
N TYR A 82 -3.11 1.95 11.27
CA TYR A 82 -2.11 0.93 10.88
C TYR A 82 -1.65 0.11 12.08
#